data_ba70c5f1e4e7016d5a080deab0e61e0d
#
_entry.id   ba70c5f1e4e7016d5a080deab0e61e0d
#
_cell.length_a   1.000
_cell.length_b   1.000
_cell.length_c   1.000
_cell.angle_alpha   90.00
_cell.angle_beta   90.00
_cell.angle_gamma   90.00
#
_symmetry.space_group_name_H-M   'P 1'
#
loop_
_entity.id
_entity.type
_entity.pdbx_description
1 polymer ?
#
loop_
_entity_poly.entity_id
_entity_poly.type
_entity_poly.pdbx_seq_one_letter_code
_entity_poly.pdbx_strand_id
1 'polypeptide(L)'
;PPYTALGYKDNEGQYLNKNLKYMQVFESSLGVDWHLQDRFMVSAEGFFKRYSRMPLSLQDNIPLACKGNDYGVTGNEALVPTASGRAYGLETMFRWQASGKFNLVSSFTLYRSEYRNRPDGDFIPSAWDNRFILNMSGTYNLARRWSIGGKLSYIGGSPYTPYDEDKSSLVEAWDAKGQPYYDYAY
;
A
#
# COMPACT_ATOMS: atom_id res chain seq x y z
N PRO A 1 6.65 -4.05 13.99
CA PRO A 1 5.19 -3.89 14.17
C PRO A 1 4.85 -2.51 14.68
N PRO A 2 3.69 -1.95 14.37
CA PRO A 2 3.26 -0.66 14.91
C PRO A 2 3.15 -0.76 16.44
N TYR A 3 3.50 0.30 17.14
CA TYR A 3 3.48 0.32 18.61
C TYR A 3 2.09 0.06 19.18
N THR A 4 1.05 0.49 18.48
CA THR A 4 -0.35 0.22 18.84
C THR A 4 -0.65 -1.27 18.91
N ALA A 5 -0.12 -2.06 17.98
CA ALA A 5 -0.30 -3.51 17.97
C ALA A 5 0.39 -4.19 19.17
N LEU A 6 1.54 -3.68 19.61
CA LEU A 6 2.25 -4.25 20.78
C LEU A 6 1.52 -4.00 22.09
N GLY A 7 0.75 -2.91 22.16
CA GLY A 7 -0.02 -2.53 23.33
C GLY A 7 -1.36 -3.25 23.51
N TYR A 8 -1.73 -4.11 22.56
CA TYR A 8 -3.00 -4.83 22.63
C TYR A 8 -3.06 -5.74 23.87
N LYS A 9 -4.16 -5.64 24.60
CA LYS A 9 -4.49 -6.48 25.74
C LYS A 9 -5.79 -7.23 25.47
N ASP A 10 -5.82 -8.47 25.90
CA ASP A 10 -7.08 -9.22 25.93
C ASP A 10 -8.01 -8.78 27.09
N ASN A 11 -9.15 -9.44 27.22
CA ASN A 11 -10.13 -9.14 28.26
C ASN A 11 -9.61 -9.43 29.67
N GLU A 12 -8.54 -10.23 29.81
CA GLU A 12 -7.86 -10.55 31.07
C GLU A 12 -6.71 -9.58 31.37
N GLY A 13 -6.47 -8.58 30.50
CA GLY A 13 -5.42 -7.60 30.64
C GLY A 13 -4.02 -8.06 30.24
N GLN A 14 -3.91 -9.22 29.56
CA GLN A 14 -2.62 -9.76 29.11
C GLN A 14 -2.18 -9.17 27.79
N TYR A 15 -0.91 -8.83 27.67
CA TYR A 15 -0.31 -8.33 26.41
C TYR A 15 -0.02 -9.50 25.47
N LEU A 16 -0.92 -9.79 24.55
CA LEU A 16 -0.77 -10.91 23.62
C LEU A 16 0.32 -10.69 22.57
N ASN A 17 0.50 -9.45 22.14
CA ASN A 17 1.38 -9.09 21.03
C ASN A 17 2.81 -8.69 21.45
N LYS A 18 3.15 -8.72 22.74
CA LYS A 18 4.46 -8.28 23.25
C LYS A 18 5.66 -9.03 22.64
N ASN A 19 5.46 -10.25 22.18
CA ASN A 19 6.50 -11.11 21.61
C ASN A 19 6.53 -11.08 20.06
N LEU A 20 5.81 -10.17 19.42
CA LEU A 20 5.89 -9.99 17.97
C LEU A 20 7.33 -9.68 17.56
N LYS A 21 7.86 -10.46 16.62
CA LYS A 21 9.19 -10.25 16.04
C LYS A 21 9.17 -9.05 15.09
N TYR A 22 10.33 -8.45 14.88
CA TYR A 22 10.47 -7.43 13.83
C TYR A 22 10.10 -8.01 12.46
N MET A 23 9.36 -7.21 11.71
CA MET A 23 9.14 -7.46 10.28
C MET A 23 10.47 -7.40 9.55
N GLN A 24 10.63 -8.25 8.54
CA GLN A 24 11.80 -8.24 7.67
C GLN A 24 11.37 -7.93 6.25
N VAL A 25 12.17 -7.11 5.58
CA VAL A 25 12.07 -6.87 4.14
C VAL A 25 13.42 -7.13 3.48
N PHE A 26 13.38 -7.87 2.38
CA PHE A 26 14.46 -7.93 1.41
C PHE A 26 14.01 -7.13 0.19
N GLU A 27 14.83 -6.19 -0.24
CA GLU A 27 14.57 -5.33 -1.38
C GLU A 27 15.71 -5.42 -2.38
N SER A 28 15.36 -5.48 -3.66
CA SER A 28 16.26 -5.42 -4.78
C SER A 28 15.65 -4.56 -5.87
N SER A 29 16.44 -3.66 -6.43
CA SER A 29 16.03 -2.86 -7.57
C SER A 29 17.14 -2.73 -8.60
N LEU A 30 16.74 -2.48 -9.84
CA LEU A 30 17.63 -2.19 -10.96
C LEU A 30 17.01 -1.08 -11.78
N GLY A 31 17.76 -0.01 -11.98
CA GLY A 31 17.32 1.16 -12.72
C GLY A 31 18.30 1.59 -13.81
N VAL A 32 17.76 2.32 -14.76
CA VAL A 32 18.50 2.96 -15.86
C VAL A 32 18.03 4.40 -16.01
N ASP A 33 18.97 5.32 -16.04
CA ASP A 33 18.77 6.73 -16.35
C ASP A 33 19.32 7.02 -17.73
N TRP A 34 18.47 7.56 -18.59
CA TRP A 34 18.84 7.97 -19.94
C TRP A 34 18.69 9.47 -20.13
N HIS A 35 19.79 10.14 -20.37
CA HIS A 35 19.84 11.58 -20.63
C HIS A 35 19.96 11.79 -22.15
N LEU A 36 18.91 12.36 -22.75
CA LEU A 36 18.91 12.77 -24.17
C LEU A 36 19.10 14.27 -24.24
N GLN A 37 20.30 14.67 -24.62
CA GLN A 37 20.67 16.08 -24.60
C GLN A 37 20.31 16.70 -23.23
N ASP A 38 20.75 17.83 -22.86
CA ASP A 38 20.49 18.46 -21.55
C ASP A 38 19.01 18.80 -21.27
N ARG A 39 18.08 18.32 -22.10
CA ARG A 39 16.66 18.70 -22.06
C ARG A 39 15.71 17.57 -21.68
N PHE A 40 16.12 16.34 -21.90
CA PHE A 40 15.27 15.16 -21.65
C PHE A 40 16.00 14.17 -20.75
N MET A 41 15.28 13.72 -19.75
CA MET A 41 15.70 12.62 -18.92
C MET A 41 14.56 11.61 -18.82
N VAL A 42 14.89 10.36 -19.04
CA VAL A 42 13.97 9.22 -18.81
C VAL A 42 14.66 8.29 -17.84
N SER A 43 13.97 7.92 -16.77
CA SER A 43 14.43 6.86 -15.89
C SER A 43 13.41 5.72 -15.85
N ALA A 44 13.91 4.51 -15.70
CA ALA A 44 13.10 3.33 -15.48
C ALA A 44 13.77 2.44 -14.43
N GLU A 45 13.02 2.02 -13.42
CA GLU A 45 13.50 1.18 -12.34
C GLU A 45 12.51 0.03 -12.10
N GLY A 46 13.01 -1.20 -12.17
CA GLY A 46 12.29 -2.38 -11.71
C GLY A 46 12.65 -2.69 -10.26
N PHE A 47 11.68 -2.98 -9.43
CA PHE A 47 11.90 -3.34 -8.04
C PHE A 47 11.18 -4.63 -7.63
N PHE A 48 11.76 -5.30 -6.64
CA PHE A 48 11.19 -6.46 -5.99
C PHE A 48 11.44 -6.40 -4.49
N LYS A 49 10.37 -6.54 -3.69
CA LYS A 49 10.43 -6.58 -2.22
C LYS A 49 9.79 -7.88 -1.73
N ARG A 50 10.46 -8.55 -0.82
CA ARG A 50 9.95 -9.73 -0.11
C ARG A 50 9.82 -9.42 1.37
N TYR A 51 8.62 -9.58 1.88
CA TYR A 51 8.29 -9.36 3.28
C TYR A 51 8.17 -10.69 4.03
N SER A 52 8.74 -10.74 5.22
CA SER A 52 8.70 -11.89 6.12
C SER A 52 8.35 -11.44 7.54
N ARG A 53 7.81 -12.35 8.34
CA ARG A 53 7.37 -12.09 9.72
C ARG A 53 6.35 -10.94 9.79
N MET A 54 5.45 -10.90 8.81
CA MET A 54 4.38 -9.91 8.79
C MET A 54 3.29 -10.31 9.79
N PRO A 55 2.65 -9.34 10.46
CA PRO A 55 1.58 -9.61 11.39
C PRO A 55 0.38 -10.25 10.69
N LEU A 56 -0.09 -11.36 11.24
CA LEU A 56 -1.31 -12.06 10.84
C LEU A 56 -2.33 -11.93 11.96
N SER A 57 -3.55 -11.55 11.64
CA SER A 57 -4.68 -11.57 12.54
C SER A 57 -5.03 -13.01 12.93
N LEU A 58 -5.11 -13.30 14.21
CA LEU A 58 -5.61 -14.59 14.69
C LEU A 58 -7.13 -14.71 14.57
N GLN A 59 -7.83 -13.58 14.62
CA GLN A 59 -9.29 -13.54 14.56
C GLN A 59 -9.80 -13.86 13.15
N ASP A 60 -9.25 -13.22 12.13
CA ASP A 60 -9.75 -13.31 10.75
C ASP A 60 -8.84 -14.17 9.85
N ASN A 61 -7.66 -14.57 10.36
CA ASN A 61 -6.63 -15.30 9.59
C ASN A 61 -6.16 -14.54 8.33
N ILE A 62 -6.19 -13.20 8.40
CA ILE A 62 -5.82 -12.30 7.31
C ILE A 62 -4.54 -11.52 7.68
N PRO A 63 -3.57 -11.37 6.78
CA PRO A 63 -2.42 -10.49 7.01
C PRO A 63 -2.87 -9.05 7.29
N LEU A 64 -2.30 -8.41 8.31
CA LEU A 64 -2.70 -7.08 8.73
C LEU A 64 -2.57 -6.04 7.60
N ALA A 65 -1.64 -6.23 6.69
CA ALA A 65 -1.46 -5.38 5.50
C ALA A 65 -2.62 -5.46 4.49
N CYS A 66 -3.46 -6.47 4.58
CA CYS A 66 -4.66 -6.64 3.75
C CYS A 66 -5.92 -6.06 4.41
N LYS A 67 -5.83 -5.62 5.68
CA LYS A 67 -6.89 -4.98 6.45
C LYS A 67 -6.59 -3.48 6.52
N GLY A 68 -6.92 -2.69 5.58
CA GLY A 68 -6.40 -1.32 5.61
C GLY A 68 -7.35 -0.22 5.21
N ASN A 69 -8.54 -0.55 4.75
CA ASN A 69 -9.51 0.43 4.29
C ASN A 69 -10.61 0.74 5.31
N ASP A 70 -10.51 0.20 6.52
CA ASP A 70 -11.42 0.47 7.62
C ASP A 70 -11.04 1.76 8.33
N TYR A 71 -12.03 2.51 8.76
CA TYR A 71 -11.84 3.65 9.66
C TYR A 71 -11.45 3.21 11.10
N GLY A 72 -11.33 1.91 11.34
CA GLY A 72 -10.95 1.33 12.61
C GLY A 72 -9.44 1.38 12.89
N VAL A 73 -9.07 1.16 14.13
CA VAL A 73 -7.67 1.04 14.53
C VAL A 73 -7.13 -0.31 14.09
N THR A 74 -6.28 -0.32 13.08
CA THR A 74 -5.64 -1.53 12.59
C THR A 74 -4.62 -2.06 13.59
N GLY A 75 -4.71 -3.35 13.93
CA GLY A 75 -3.78 -4.02 14.85
C GLY A 75 -4.20 -4.03 16.32
N ASN A 76 -5.41 -3.57 16.65
CA ASN A 76 -5.99 -3.73 18.00
C ASN A 76 -6.64 -5.12 18.15
N GLU A 77 -5.85 -6.16 17.93
CA GLU A 77 -6.26 -7.55 17.93
C GLU A 77 -5.05 -8.47 18.20
N ALA A 78 -5.32 -9.74 18.51
CA ALA A 78 -4.25 -10.74 18.68
C ALA A 78 -3.56 -11.05 17.36
N LEU A 79 -2.23 -10.94 17.33
CA LEU A 79 -1.41 -11.07 16.13
C LEU A 79 -0.30 -12.10 16.31
N VAL A 80 0.08 -12.78 15.21
CA VAL A 80 1.26 -13.63 15.11
C VAL A 80 2.14 -13.24 13.93
N PRO A 81 3.48 -13.34 14.01
CA PRO A 81 4.40 -12.88 12.96
C PRO A 81 4.65 -13.97 11.89
N THR A 82 3.59 -14.54 11.32
CA THR A 82 3.68 -15.71 10.42
C THR A 82 3.37 -15.38 8.95
N ALA A 83 2.72 -14.25 8.69
CA ALA A 83 2.39 -13.85 7.33
C ALA A 83 3.65 -13.46 6.54
N SER A 84 3.56 -13.59 5.24
CA SER A 84 4.57 -13.15 4.28
C SER A 84 3.95 -12.36 3.14
N GLY A 85 4.76 -11.57 2.45
CA GLY A 85 4.28 -10.75 1.35
C GLY A 85 5.33 -10.52 0.30
N ARG A 86 4.90 -9.94 -0.81
CA ARG A 86 5.75 -9.46 -1.89
C ARG A 86 5.20 -8.17 -2.47
N ALA A 87 6.10 -7.30 -2.91
CA ALA A 87 5.74 -6.19 -3.77
C ALA A 87 6.73 -6.12 -4.92
N TYR A 88 6.26 -5.85 -6.11
CA TYR A 88 7.10 -5.75 -7.29
C TYR A 88 6.45 -4.81 -8.30
N GLY A 89 7.28 -4.18 -9.10
CA GLY A 89 6.77 -3.20 -10.05
C GLY A 89 7.84 -2.57 -10.90
N LEU A 90 7.37 -1.63 -11.72
CA LEU A 90 8.16 -0.79 -12.59
C LEU A 90 7.81 0.67 -12.30
N GLU A 91 8.82 1.46 -12.04
CA GLU A 91 8.72 2.91 -11.92
C GLU A 91 9.39 3.57 -13.10
N THR A 92 8.73 4.56 -13.69
CA THR A 92 9.28 5.36 -14.77
C THR A 92 9.13 6.83 -14.46
N MET A 93 10.13 7.62 -14.81
CA MET A 93 10.09 9.07 -14.72
C MET A 93 10.53 9.69 -16.03
N PHE A 94 9.82 10.70 -16.44
CA PHE A 94 10.14 11.54 -17.57
C PHE A 94 10.27 12.98 -17.14
N ARG A 95 11.37 13.62 -17.47
CA ARG A 95 11.61 15.06 -17.29
C ARG A 95 11.91 15.69 -18.62
N TRP A 96 11.20 16.78 -18.90
CA TRP A 96 11.45 17.60 -20.07
C TRP A 96 11.54 19.08 -19.69
N GLN A 97 12.66 19.69 -20.09
CA GLN A 97 12.93 21.09 -19.84
C GLN A 97 13.22 21.79 -21.17
N ALA A 98 12.22 22.50 -21.72
CA ALA A 98 12.32 23.17 -23.00
C ALA A 98 12.72 24.64 -22.84
N SER A 99 13.94 24.97 -23.24
CA SER A 99 14.41 26.36 -23.48
C SER A 99 14.05 27.39 -22.41
N GLY A 100 14.00 27.02 -21.14
CA GLY A 100 13.66 27.89 -20.02
C GLY A 100 12.18 28.34 -19.95
N LYS A 101 11.34 27.96 -20.93
CA LYS A 101 9.93 28.32 -20.97
C LYS A 101 9.00 27.25 -20.43
N PHE A 102 9.31 25.99 -20.69
CA PHE A 102 8.46 24.88 -20.32
C PHE A 102 9.25 23.85 -19.52
N ASN A 103 8.65 23.40 -18.43
CA ASN A 103 9.16 22.32 -17.61
C ASN A 103 8.04 21.31 -17.36
N LEU A 104 8.28 20.03 -17.64
CA LEU A 104 7.36 18.93 -17.39
C LEU A 104 8.10 17.83 -16.65
N VAL A 105 7.48 17.33 -15.58
CA VAL A 105 7.88 16.12 -14.89
C VAL A 105 6.68 15.18 -14.85
N SER A 106 6.88 13.96 -15.29
CA SER A 106 5.88 12.88 -15.22
C SER A 106 6.50 11.66 -14.58
N SER A 107 5.78 11.00 -13.68
CA SER A 107 6.13 9.69 -13.17
C SER A 107 4.97 8.72 -13.34
N PHE A 108 5.30 7.49 -13.65
CA PHE A 108 4.33 6.42 -13.77
C PHE A 108 4.88 5.17 -13.07
N THR A 109 4.08 4.62 -12.17
CA THR A 109 4.40 3.42 -11.40
C THR A 109 3.36 2.36 -11.68
N LEU A 110 3.80 1.17 -12.07
CA LEU A 110 3.01 -0.05 -12.10
C LEU A 110 3.52 -0.98 -11.02
N TYR A 111 2.63 -1.49 -10.17
CA TYR A 111 3.06 -2.38 -9.10
C TYR A 111 1.98 -3.32 -8.63
N ARG A 112 2.41 -4.37 -7.93
CA ARG A 112 1.57 -5.28 -7.16
C ARG A 112 2.11 -5.35 -5.75
N SER A 113 1.21 -5.41 -4.78
CA SER A 113 1.50 -5.59 -3.37
C SER A 113 0.56 -6.63 -2.80
N GLU A 114 1.09 -7.80 -2.47
CA GLU A 114 0.30 -8.99 -2.15
C GLU A 114 0.88 -9.69 -0.91
N TYR A 115 -0.01 -10.24 -0.10
CA TYR A 115 0.36 -10.97 1.11
C TYR A 115 -0.37 -12.29 1.20
N ARG A 116 0.17 -13.22 1.99
CA ARG A 116 -0.44 -14.52 2.29
C ARG A 116 -0.30 -14.85 3.77
N ASN A 117 -1.25 -15.60 4.26
CA ASN A 117 -1.32 -16.01 5.68
C ASN A 117 -0.39 -17.18 6.02
N ARG A 118 -0.11 -18.08 5.07
CA ARG A 118 0.71 -19.29 5.23
C ARG A 118 1.57 -19.53 3.99
N PRO A 119 2.66 -20.32 4.10
CA PRO A 119 3.56 -20.58 2.97
C PRO A 119 2.89 -21.16 1.72
N ASP A 120 1.85 -21.98 1.91
CA ASP A 120 1.11 -22.63 0.82
C ASP A 120 -0.21 -21.92 0.48
N GLY A 121 -0.47 -20.77 1.11
CA GLY A 121 -1.67 -19.97 0.86
C GLY A 121 -1.55 -19.11 -0.38
N ASP A 122 -2.69 -18.74 -0.93
CA ASP A 122 -2.78 -17.83 -2.06
C ASP A 122 -2.38 -16.42 -1.64
N PHE A 123 -1.81 -15.68 -2.60
CA PHE A 123 -1.53 -14.27 -2.42
C PHE A 123 -2.80 -13.45 -2.63
N ILE A 124 -3.12 -12.62 -1.65
CA ILE A 124 -4.22 -11.65 -1.72
C ILE A 124 -3.66 -10.23 -1.78
N PRO A 125 -4.30 -9.31 -2.52
CA PRO A 125 -3.86 -7.93 -2.60
C PRO A 125 -3.81 -7.27 -1.22
N SER A 126 -2.81 -6.42 -0.99
CA SER A 126 -2.83 -5.53 0.17
C SER A 126 -3.85 -4.41 -0.02
N ALA A 127 -4.27 -3.78 1.06
CA ALA A 127 -5.15 -2.61 1.02
C ALA A 127 -4.59 -1.44 0.17
N TRP A 128 -3.31 -1.45 -0.13
CA TRP A 128 -2.57 -0.44 -0.87
C TRP A 128 -2.20 -0.85 -2.30
N ASP A 129 -2.75 -1.97 -2.81
CA ASP A 129 -2.48 -2.46 -4.18
C ASP A 129 -3.29 -1.68 -5.22
N ASN A 130 -3.01 -0.40 -5.37
CA ASN A 130 -3.67 0.47 -6.35
C ASN A 130 -3.29 0.15 -7.80
N ARG A 131 -2.34 -0.74 -8.01
CA ARG A 131 -1.82 -1.24 -9.29
C ARG A 131 -1.05 -0.23 -10.12
N PHE A 132 -1.50 1.02 -10.20
CA PHE A 132 -0.77 2.05 -10.93
C PHE A 132 -0.98 3.44 -10.33
N ILE A 133 0.04 4.29 -10.49
CA ILE A 133 0.03 5.69 -10.09
C ILE A 133 0.65 6.51 -11.22
N LEU A 134 -0.06 7.54 -11.66
CA LEU A 134 0.44 8.53 -12.60
C LEU A 134 0.46 9.90 -11.93
N ASN A 135 1.60 10.56 -11.98
CA ASN A 135 1.72 11.96 -11.60
C ASN A 135 2.34 12.75 -12.75
N MET A 136 1.77 13.90 -13.06
CA MET A 136 2.30 14.84 -14.03
C MET A 136 2.26 16.24 -13.43
N SER A 137 3.33 16.99 -13.57
CA SER A 137 3.36 18.41 -13.22
C SER A 137 4.11 19.20 -14.28
N GLY A 138 3.55 20.31 -14.68
CA GLY A 138 4.14 21.17 -15.69
C GLY A 138 4.03 22.63 -15.34
N THR A 139 5.00 23.41 -15.80
CA THR A 139 5.03 24.87 -15.65
C THR A 139 5.41 25.49 -16.98
N TYR A 140 4.70 26.53 -17.36
CA TYR A 140 4.97 27.32 -18.55
C TYR A 140 5.17 28.81 -18.19
N ASN A 141 6.27 29.38 -18.60
CA ASN A 141 6.60 30.79 -18.42
C ASN A 141 6.04 31.61 -19.58
N LEU A 142 4.94 32.32 -19.34
CA LEU A 142 4.23 33.15 -20.34
C LEU A 142 5.02 34.37 -20.73
N ALA A 143 5.58 35.08 -19.74
CA ALA A 143 6.33 36.31 -19.93
C ALA A 143 7.27 36.53 -18.73
N ARG A 144 8.05 37.63 -18.73
CA ARG A 144 9.06 37.94 -17.69
C ARG A 144 8.59 37.84 -16.24
N ARG A 145 7.29 37.97 -15.99
CA ARG A 145 6.71 38.00 -14.62
C ARG A 145 5.56 37.00 -14.41
N TRP A 146 5.17 36.24 -15.43
CA TRP A 146 4.01 35.37 -15.36
C TRP A 146 4.41 33.93 -15.73
N SER A 147 4.05 33.02 -14.86
CA SER A 147 4.11 31.59 -15.12
C SER A 147 2.78 30.96 -14.77
N ILE A 148 2.39 29.93 -15.51
CA ILE A 148 1.25 29.08 -15.24
C ILE A 148 1.75 27.66 -15.02
N GLY A 149 1.22 26.99 -13.99
CA GLY A 149 1.55 25.60 -13.68
C GLY A 149 0.31 24.78 -13.42
N GLY A 150 0.42 23.50 -13.67
CA GLY A 150 -0.62 22.51 -13.41
C GLY A 150 -0.04 21.20 -12.90
N LYS A 151 -0.85 20.47 -12.11
CA LYS A 151 -0.55 19.13 -11.62
C LYS A 151 -1.75 18.23 -11.86
N LEU A 152 -1.48 17.03 -12.41
CA LEU A 152 -2.42 15.94 -12.53
C LEU A 152 -1.89 14.76 -11.72
N SER A 153 -2.73 14.15 -10.90
CA SER A 153 -2.44 12.87 -10.23
C SER A 153 -3.59 11.92 -10.51
N TYR A 154 -3.25 10.71 -10.89
CA TYR A 154 -4.21 9.64 -11.11
C TYR A 154 -3.70 8.37 -10.42
N ILE A 155 -4.53 7.79 -9.53
CA ILE A 155 -4.21 6.62 -8.74
C ILE A 155 -5.28 5.58 -9.02
N GLY A 156 -4.85 4.34 -9.27
CA GLY A 156 -5.75 3.20 -9.45
C GLY A 156 -6.63 2.95 -8.22
N GLY A 157 -7.74 2.27 -8.42
CA GLY A 157 -8.63 1.90 -7.32
C GLY A 157 -7.95 0.98 -6.32
N SER A 158 -8.14 1.25 -5.04
CA SER A 158 -7.72 0.33 -3.97
C SER A 158 -8.57 -0.94 -4.01
N PRO A 159 -8.02 -2.10 -3.61
CA PRO A 159 -8.81 -3.30 -3.39
C PRO A 159 -9.94 -3.04 -2.41
N TYR A 160 -11.06 -3.65 -2.68
CA TYR A 160 -12.28 -3.54 -1.88
C TYR A 160 -12.62 -4.92 -1.31
N THR A 161 -12.93 -4.98 -0.03
CA THR A 161 -13.44 -6.18 0.63
C THR A 161 -14.95 -6.00 0.85
N PRO A 162 -15.81 -6.86 0.27
CA PRO A 162 -17.26 -6.74 0.46
C PRO A 162 -17.65 -7.01 1.92
N TYR A 163 -18.81 -6.54 2.29
CA TYR A 163 -19.40 -6.91 3.57
C TYR A 163 -20.03 -8.30 3.50
N ASP A 164 -19.92 -9.05 4.57
CA ASP A 164 -20.70 -10.26 4.81
C ASP A 164 -22.12 -9.82 5.21
N GLU A 165 -23.03 -9.78 4.23
CA GLU A 165 -24.39 -9.26 4.40
C GLU A 165 -25.19 -10.13 5.38
N ASP A 166 -25.01 -11.46 5.34
CA ASP A 166 -25.71 -12.39 6.20
C ASP A 166 -25.36 -12.16 7.67
N LYS A 167 -24.07 -12.10 7.99
CA LYS A 167 -23.62 -11.82 9.37
C LYS A 167 -23.90 -10.37 9.77
N SER A 168 -23.75 -9.42 8.86
CA SER A 168 -23.94 -8.00 9.16
C SER A 168 -25.42 -7.63 9.35
N SER A 169 -26.37 -8.46 8.91
CA SER A 169 -27.80 -8.24 9.12
C SER A 169 -28.28 -8.57 10.53
N LEU A 170 -27.46 -9.29 11.32
CA LEU A 170 -27.82 -9.70 12.67
C LEU A 170 -27.49 -8.60 13.70
N VAL A 171 -28.48 -8.25 14.56
CA VAL A 171 -28.31 -7.24 15.61
C VAL A 171 -27.17 -7.63 16.56
N GLU A 172 -27.09 -8.92 16.94
CA GLU A 172 -26.05 -9.43 17.83
C GLU A 172 -24.64 -9.23 17.27
N ALA A 173 -24.48 -9.25 15.94
CA ALA A 173 -23.20 -8.98 15.29
C ALA A 173 -22.78 -7.52 15.47
N TRP A 174 -23.72 -6.59 15.38
CA TRP A 174 -23.46 -5.16 15.61
C TRP A 174 -23.20 -4.86 17.08
N ASP A 175 -23.93 -5.49 17.99
CA ASP A 175 -23.72 -5.33 19.43
C ASP A 175 -22.33 -5.82 19.85
N ALA A 176 -21.82 -6.90 19.24
CA ALA A 176 -20.51 -7.45 19.55
C ALA A 176 -19.33 -6.63 18.99
N LYS A 177 -19.49 -6.01 17.81
CA LYS A 177 -18.37 -5.42 17.06
C LYS A 177 -18.53 -3.92 16.80
N GLY A 178 -19.74 -3.39 16.83
CA GLY A 178 -20.03 -1.98 16.52
C GLY A 178 -19.80 -1.58 15.06
N GLN A 179 -19.59 -2.54 14.17
CA GLN A 179 -19.34 -2.33 12.74
C GLN A 179 -19.70 -3.59 11.93
N PRO A 180 -19.93 -3.47 10.61
CA PRO A 180 -20.22 -4.62 9.76
C PRO A 180 -19.08 -5.65 9.76
N TYR A 181 -19.42 -6.89 9.47
CA TYR A 181 -18.44 -7.94 9.19
C TYR A 181 -18.03 -7.87 7.72
N TYR A 182 -16.75 -8.16 7.45
CA TYR A 182 -16.23 -8.26 6.10
C TYR A 182 -16.20 -9.70 5.63
N ASP A 183 -16.49 -9.93 4.36
CA ASP A 183 -16.29 -11.22 3.71
C ASP A 183 -14.86 -11.33 3.16
N TYR A 184 -13.99 -11.94 3.95
CA TYR A 184 -12.59 -12.19 3.55
C TYR A 184 -12.40 -13.45 2.68
N ALA A 185 -13.46 -14.15 2.35
CA ALA A 185 -13.41 -15.31 1.44
C ALA A 185 -13.37 -14.89 -0.05
N TYR A 186 -13.54 -13.61 -0.33
CA TYR A 186 -13.63 -13.07 -1.69
C TYR A 186 -12.26 -12.68 -2.24
#